data_5bfe13546881e25dc0a39a09dbb083e0
#
_entry.id   5bfe13546881e25dc0a39a09dbb083e0
#
_cell.length_a   1.000
_cell.length_b   1.000
_cell.length_c   1.000
_cell.angle_alpha   90.00
_cell.angle_beta   90.00
_cell.angle_gamma   90.00
#
_symmetry.space_group_name_H-M   'P 1'
#
loop_
_entity.id
_entity.type
_entity.pdbx_description
1 polymer ?
#
loop_
_entity_poly.entity_id
_entity_poly.type
_entity_poly.pdbx_seq_one_letter_code
_entity_poly.pdbx_strand_id
1 'polypeptide(L)'
;SLGWQQNTNNHPFDGSRWINSNYVGVKLIIPIFPDVGKVAAVRYDRINVAIAKNNFEHAARQDSVNNRQLQLEYQKAFKSARLAGEIAALKEDSYYKNLNIYKEGILSATDLFTAFNDWLNNSLNAASQQANSDYAKSKIMINNIVK
;
A
#
# COMPACT_ATOMS: atom_id res chain seq x y z
N SER A 1 -5.76 -28.57 -46.44
CA SER A 1 -5.54 -29.99 -46.10
C SER A 1 -5.16 -30.75 -47.38
N LEU A 2 -4.13 -31.49 -47.34
CA LEU A 2 -3.75 -32.46 -48.37
C LEU A 2 -4.50 -33.75 -48.05
N GLY A 3 -5.35 -34.19 -48.97
CA GLY A 3 -6.05 -35.45 -48.84
C GLY A 3 -5.77 -36.35 -50.02
N TRP A 4 -5.56 -37.62 -49.76
CA TRP A 4 -5.45 -38.66 -50.76
C TRP A 4 -6.70 -39.54 -50.66
N GLN A 5 -7.46 -39.66 -51.74
CA GLN A 5 -8.62 -40.51 -51.76
C GLN A 5 -8.58 -41.43 -52.96
N GLN A 6 -8.58 -42.69 -52.70
CA GLN A 6 -8.66 -43.71 -53.71
C GLN A 6 -10.10 -44.20 -53.81
N ASN A 7 -10.73 -43.97 -54.93
CA ASN A 7 -12.10 -44.44 -55.18
C ASN A 7 -12.09 -45.63 -56.15
N THR A 8 -12.51 -46.78 -55.68
CA THR A 8 -12.69 -47.96 -56.45
C THR A 8 -14.16 -48.18 -56.72
N ASN A 9 -14.61 -47.84 -57.94
CA ASN A 9 -16.01 -47.98 -58.32
C ASN A 9 -16.42 -49.33 -58.82
N ASN A 10 -15.60 -50.39 -58.69
CA ASN A 10 -15.97 -51.79 -59.08
C ASN A 10 -15.22 -52.84 -58.23
N HIS A 11 -15.72 -54.07 -58.29
CA HIS A 11 -15.25 -55.22 -57.54
C HIS A 11 -13.72 -55.28 -57.41
N PRO A 12 -13.20 -55.78 -56.29
CA PRO A 12 -11.79 -55.68 -55.94
C PRO A 12 -10.87 -56.60 -56.85
N PHE A 13 -11.39 -57.25 -57.83
CA PHE A 13 -10.66 -58.13 -58.68
C PHE A 13 -10.71 -57.80 -60.20
N ASP A 14 -11.35 -56.66 -60.57
CA ASP A 14 -11.35 -56.24 -61.96
C ASP A 14 -10.26 -55.20 -62.20
N GLY A 15 -9.11 -55.65 -62.74
CA GLY A 15 -7.87 -54.89 -62.84
C GLY A 15 -7.88 -53.69 -63.83
N SER A 16 -9.03 -53.30 -64.36
CA SER A 16 -9.05 -52.43 -65.54
C SER A 16 -9.31 -50.93 -65.33
N ARG A 17 -9.62 -50.41 -64.12
CA ARG A 17 -9.85 -48.96 -63.94
C ARG A 17 -9.56 -48.48 -62.56
N TRP A 18 -8.29 -48.37 -62.26
CA TRP A 18 -7.85 -47.51 -61.13
C TRP A 18 -7.76 -46.09 -61.61
N ILE A 19 -8.67 -45.21 -61.16
CA ILE A 19 -8.55 -43.77 -61.41
C ILE A 19 -7.93 -43.18 -60.16
N ASN A 20 -6.67 -42.83 -60.29
CA ASN A 20 -6.03 -41.99 -59.23
C ASN A 20 -6.48 -40.58 -59.39
N SER A 21 -7.32 -40.13 -58.49
CA SER A 21 -7.69 -38.70 -58.41
C SER A 21 -6.97 -38.06 -57.23
N ASN A 22 -6.07 -37.16 -57.53
CA ASN A 22 -5.43 -36.31 -56.54
C ASN A 22 -6.14 -34.97 -56.51
N TYR A 23 -6.56 -34.54 -55.35
CA TYR A 23 -7.09 -33.20 -55.22
C TYR A 23 -6.31 -32.37 -54.18
N VAL A 24 -6.09 -31.13 -54.50
CA VAL A 24 -5.58 -30.13 -53.56
C VAL A 24 -6.71 -29.13 -53.30
N GLY A 25 -7.14 -29.08 -52.06
CA GLY A 25 -8.23 -28.20 -51.66
C GLY A 25 -7.82 -27.25 -50.55
N VAL A 26 -8.21 -25.98 -50.65
CA VAL A 26 -8.10 -24.99 -49.58
C VAL A 26 -9.47 -24.89 -48.91
N LYS A 27 -9.53 -25.19 -47.61
CA LYS A 27 -10.74 -25.07 -46.82
C LYS A 27 -10.72 -23.74 -46.04
N LEU A 28 -11.55 -22.78 -46.44
CA LEU A 28 -11.78 -21.57 -45.70
C LEU A 28 -13.05 -21.75 -44.84
N ILE A 29 -12.89 -21.67 -43.52
CA ILE A 29 -14.01 -21.74 -42.56
C ILE A 29 -14.21 -20.30 -42.03
N ILE A 30 -15.30 -19.67 -42.47
CA ILE A 30 -15.72 -18.36 -41.99
C ILE A 30 -16.85 -18.60 -40.99
N PRO A 31 -16.66 -18.35 -39.66
CA PRO A 31 -17.75 -18.46 -38.71
C PRO A 31 -18.71 -17.29 -38.93
N ILE A 32 -19.91 -17.57 -39.43
CA ILE A 32 -20.96 -16.56 -39.68
C ILE A 32 -21.65 -16.15 -38.39
N PHE A 33 -21.67 -17.03 -37.40
CA PHE A 33 -22.21 -16.72 -36.07
C PHE A 33 -21.08 -16.62 -35.06
N PRO A 34 -21.10 -15.59 -34.20
CA PRO A 34 -20.13 -15.49 -33.11
C PRO A 34 -20.31 -16.70 -32.18
N ASP A 35 -19.20 -17.37 -31.86
CA ASP A 35 -19.18 -18.41 -30.85
C ASP A 35 -19.65 -17.82 -29.51
N VAL A 36 -20.77 -18.36 -29.00
CA VAL A 36 -21.40 -17.89 -27.75
C VAL A 36 -20.40 -17.93 -26.60
N GLY A 37 -19.49 -18.91 -26.58
CA GLY A 37 -18.42 -19.01 -25.59
C GLY A 37 -17.45 -17.84 -25.67
N LYS A 38 -17.07 -17.40 -26.87
CA LYS A 38 -16.19 -16.24 -27.06
C LYS A 38 -16.83 -14.94 -26.64
N VAL A 39 -18.13 -14.76 -26.92
CA VAL A 39 -18.89 -13.58 -26.48
C VAL A 39 -18.99 -13.53 -24.95
N ALA A 40 -19.26 -14.69 -24.32
CA ALA A 40 -19.27 -14.80 -22.86
C ALA A 40 -17.89 -14.49 -22.25
N ALA A 41 -16.81 -15.02 -22.83
CA ALA A 41 -15.42 -14.75 -22.40
C ALA A 41 -15.11 -13.23 -22.47
N VAL A 42 -15.42 -12.57 -23.58
CA VAL A 42 -15.20 -11.13 -23.71
C VAL A 42 -16.02 -10.30 -22.68
N ARG A 43 -17.25 -10.72 -22.36
CA ARG A 43 -18.04 -10.08 -21.31
C ARG A 43 -17.40 -10.27 -19.94
N TYR A 44 -16.95 -11.48 -19.64
CA TYR A 44 -16.25 -11.80 -18.40
C TYR A 44 -14.99 -10.97 -18.24
N ASP A 45 -14.15 -10.87 -19.29
CA ASP A 45 -12.94 -10.07 -19.28
C ASP A 45 -13.23 -8.57 -19.07
N ARG A 46 -14.28 -8.03 -19.68
CA ARG A 46 -14.71 -6.64 -19.44
C ARG A 46 -15.11 -6.41 -17.99
N ILE A 47 -15.80 -7.34 -17.37
CA ILE A 47 -16.16 -7.27 -15.95
C ILE A 47 -14.91 -7.30 -15.09
N ASN A 48 -13.96 -8.19 -15.38
CA ASN A 48 -12.71 -8.29 -14.64
C ASN A 48 -11.88 -7.00 -14.76
N VAL A 49 -11.81 -6.39 -15.94
CA VAL A 49 -11.16 -5.08 -16.13
C VAL A 49 -11.85 -3.99 -15.31
N ALA A 50 -13.19 -3.97 -15.28
CA ALA A 50 -13.94 -3.00 -14.47
C ALA A 50 -13.67 -3.19 -12.96
N ILE A 51 -13.66 -4.44 -12.49
CA ILE A 51 -13.32 -4.78 -11.09
C ILE A 51 -11.89 -4.34 -10.78
N ALA A 52 -10.92 -4.68 -11.63
CA ALA A 52 -9.52 -4.30 -11.45
C ALA A 52 -9.35 -2.77 -11.39
N LYS A 53 -10.05 -2.02 -12.26
CA LYS A 53 -10.06 -0.55 -12.23
C LYS A 53 -10.64 0.00 -10.94
N ASN A 54 -11.77 -0.52 -10.48
CA ASN A 54 -12.39 -0.10 -9.23
C ASN A 54 -11.48 -0.40 -8.03
N ASN A 55 -10.83 -1.56 -8.01
CA ASN A 55 -9.89 -1.92 -6.95
C ASN A 55 -8.67 -0.99 -6.93
N PHE A 56 -8.14 -0.64 -8.11
CA PHE A 56 -7.05 0.32 -8.23
C PHE A 56 -7.45 1.72 -7.70
N GLU A 57 -8.62 2.22 -8.12
CA GLU A 57 -9.12 3.51 -7.64
C GLU A 57 -9.39 3.51 -6.13
N HIS A 58 -9.89 2.40 -5.59
CA HIS A 58 -10.08 2.24 -4.16
C HIS A 58 -8.74 2.24 -3.41
N ALA A 59 -7.76 1.48 -3.89
CA ALA A 59 -6.43 1.44 -3.31
C ALA A 59 -5.74 2.82 -3.34
N ALA A 60 -5.85 3.56 -4.44
CA ALA A 60 -5.31 4.91 -4.58
C ALA A 60 -5.96 5.91 -3.59
N ARG A 61 -7.29 5.82 -3.41
CA ARG A 61 -8.00 6.63 -2.42
C ARG A 61 -7.59 6.27 -1.00
N GLN A 62 -7.50 4.99 -0.68
CA GLN A 62 -7.06 4.51 0.63
C GLN A 62 -5.64 4.97 0.97
N ASP A 63 -4.74 4.91 -0.01
CA ASP A 63 -3.38 5.41 0.14
C ASP A 63 -3.33 6.91 0.42
N SER A 64 -4.13 7.70 -0.30
CA SER A 64 -4.26 9.15 -0.05
C SER A 64 -4.77 9.46 1.36
N VAL A 65 -5.76 8.71 1.84
CA VAL A 65 -6.29 8.86 3.21
C VAL A 65 -5.23 8.48 4.25
N ASN A 66 -4.52 7.37 4.06
CA ASN A 66 -3.44 6.95 4.95
C ASN A 66 -2.32 8.00 5.02
N ASN A 67 -1.91 8.55 3.88
CA ASN A 67 -0.90 9.62 3.84
C ASN A 67 -1.33 10.84 4.65
N ARG A 68 -2.58 11.26 4.47
CA ARG A 68 -3.12 12.39 5.23
C ARG A 68 -3.17 12.11 6.73
N GLN A 69 -3.54 10.89 7.11
CA GLN A 69 -3.56 10.47 8.51
C GLN A 69 -2.16 10.50 9.12
N LEU A 70 -1.16 9.93 8.44
CA LEU A 70 0.24 9.97 8.89
C LEU A 70 0.76 11.40 9.06
N GLN A 71 0.41 12.31 8.15
CA GLN A 71 0.78 13.72 8.26
C GLN A 71 0.13 14.38 9.49
N LEU A 72 -1.15 14.11 9.76
CA LEU A 72 -1.84 14.63 10.93
C LEU A 72 -1.27 14.08 12.24
N GLU A 73 -0.95 12.78 12.28
CA GLU A 73 -0.29 12.14 13.42
C GLU A 73 1.06 12.80 13.72
N TYR A 74 1.88 13.01 12.69
CA TYR A 74 3.16 13.70 12.84
C TYR A 74 2.98 15.15 13.34
N GLN A 75 2.07 15.91 12.75
CA GLN A 75 1.82 17.29 13.18
C GLN A 75 1.39 17.36 14.65
N LYS A 76 0.53 16.43 15.08
CA LYS A 76 0.10 16.33 16.49
C LYS A 76 1.28 15.97 17.38
N ALA A 77 2.05 14.95 17.04
CA ALA A 77 3.20 14.53 17.83
C ALA A 77 4.27 15.63 17.92
N PHE A 78 4.54 16.32 16.82
CA PHE A 78 5.48 17.44 16.77
C PHE A 78 5.04 18.60 17.69
N LYS A 79 3.75 18.98 17.65
CA LYS A 79 3.23 20.02 18.54
C LYS A 79 3.30 19.60 20.01
N SER A 80 3.00 18.34 20.32
CA SER A 80 3.12 17.80 21.68
C SER A 80 4.56 17.79 22.18
N ALA A 81 5.51 17.40 21.32
CA ALA A 81 6.94 17.41 21.65
C ALA A 81 7.45 18.83 21.94
N ARG A 82 7.06 19.80 21.09
CA ARG A 82 7.43 21.19 21.29
C ARG A 82 6.88 21.75 22.61
N LEU A 83 5.58 21.52 22.88
CA LEU A 83 4.95 21.99 24.11
C LEU A 83 5.60 21.34 25.35
N ALA A 84 5.85 20.04 25.31
CA ALA A 84 6.52 19.34 26.41
C ALA A 84 7.94 19.87 26.65
N GLY A 85 8.68 20.20 25.57
CA GLY A 85 9.99 20.84 25.67
C GLY A 85 9.93 22.23 26.31
N GLU A 86 8.96 23.06 25.93
CA GLU A 86 8.73 24.38 26.53
C GLU A 86 8.40 24.26 28.03
N ILE A 87 7.55 23.28 28.41
CA ILE A 87 7.23 23.03 29.83
C ILE A 87 8.46 22.56 30.59
N ALA A 88 9.26 21.66 30.04
CA ALA A 88 10.49 21.18 30.68
C ALA A 88 11.46 22.32 30.94
N ALA A 89 11.67 23.20 29.97
CA ALA A 89 12.51 24.38 30.13
C ALA A 89 12.01 25.34 31.22
N LEU A 90 10.68 25.58 31.32
CA LEU A 90 10.09 26.36 32.37
C LEU A 90 10.28 25.72 33.77
N LYS A 91 10.16 24.40 33.85
CA LYS A 91 10.39 23.66 35.11
C LYS A 91 11.87 23.66 35.50
N GLU A 92 12.78 23.64 34.55
CA GLU A 92 14.22 23.77 34.77
C GLU A 92 14.53 25.16 35.37
N ASP A 93 14.05 26.23 34.77
CA ASP A 93 14.22 27.59 35.28
C ASP A 93 13.65 27.74 36.70
N SER A 94 12.45 27.17 36.93
CA SER A 94 11.82 27.16 38.26
C SER A 94 12.68 26.42 39.29
N TYR A 95 13.24 25.25 38.92
CA TYR A 95 14.15 24.50 39.80
C TYR A 95 15.38 25.34 40.18
N TYR A 96 16.04 25.98 39.22
CA TYR A 96 17.23 26.81 39.50
C TYR A 96 16.88 28.02 40.37
N LYS A 97 15.74 28.64 40.20
CA LYS A 97 15.27 29.71 41.08
C LYS A 97 15.05 29.22 42.52
N ASN A 98 14.39 28.06 42.67
CA ASN A 98 14.17 27.42 43.97
C ASN A 98 15.50 27.01 44.63
N LEU A 99 16.48 26.54 43.85
CA LEU A 99 17.81 26.21 44.32
C LEU A 99 18.54 27.45 44.92
N ASN A 100 18.40 28.61 44.30
CA ASN A 100 18.98 29.85 44.82
C ASN A 100 18.29 30.28 46.13
N ILE A 101 16.95 30.24 46.20
CA ILE A 101 16.17 30.54 47.39
C ILE A 101 16.51 29.57 48.54
N TYR A 102 16.75 28.30 48.23
CA TYR A 102 17.20 27.31 49.20
C TYR A 102 18.62 27.62 49.75
N LYS A 103 19.54 28.08 48.91
CA LYS A 103 20.89 28.50 49.32
C LYS A 103 20.86 29.72 50.27
N GLU A 104 19.86 30.56 50.12
CA GLU A 104 19.59 31.68 51.03
C GLU A 104 18.94 31.27 52.34
N GLY A 105 18.62 29.99 52.53
CA GLY A 105 17.99 29.43 53.74
C GLY A 105 16.50 29.74 53.87
N ILE A 106 15.84 30.23 52.80
CA ILE A 106 14.44 30.62 52.81
C ILE A 106 13.52 29.45 52.42
N LEU A 107 13.96 28.56 51.52
CA LEU A 107 13.18 27.42 51.04
C LEU A 107 13.52 26.16 51.82
N SER A 108 12.54 25.28 52.06
CA SER A 108 12.78 23.98 52.69
C SER A 108 13.45 22.98 51.71
N ALA A 109 14.19 22.01 52.23
CA ALA A 109 14.77 20.91 51.41
C ALA A 109 13.68 20.08 50.71
N THR A 110 12.52 19.89 51.36
CA THR A 110 11.38 19.17 50.80
C THR A 110 10.81 19.88 49.56
N ASP A 111 10.68 21.23 49.64
CA ASP A 111 10.19 22.01 48.50
C ASP A 111 11.16 22.01 47.34
N LEU A 112 12.46 22.10 47.62
CA LEU A 112 13.48 21.98 46.59
C LEU A 112 13.46 20.60 45.91
N PHE A 113 13.29 19.53 46.70
CA PHE A 113 13.19 18.17 46.16
C PHE A 113 11.93 17.99 45.30
N THR A 114 10.81 18.61 45.71
CA THR A 114 9.59 18.62 44.88
C THR A 114 9.84 19.35 43.56
N ALA A 115 10.49 20.50 43.53
CA ALA A 115 10.81 21.25 42.33
C ALA A 115 11.76 20.45 41.41
N PHE A 116 12.73 19.73 41.98
CA PHE A 116 13.63 18.83 41.25
C PHE A 116 12.87 17.68 40.59
N ASN A 117 11.99 17.00 41.31
CA ASN A 117 11.18 15.90 40.76
C ASN A 117 10.24 16.42 39.67
N ASP A 118 9.65 17.59 39.83
CA ASP A 118 8.82 18.22 38.80
C ASP A 118 9.62 18.47 37.52
N TRP A 119 10.83 19.05 37.62
CA TRP A 119 11.71 19.24 36.47
C TRP A 119 12.08 17.91 35.83
N LEU A 120 12.52 16.92 36.61
CA LEU A 120 12.92 15.61 36.11
C LEU A 120 11.79 14.92 35.35
N ASN A 121 10.58 14.87 35.92
CA ASN A 121 9.42 14.24 35.33
C ASN A 121 9.00 14.92 34.01
N ASN A 122 9.05 16.27 33.96
CA ASN A 122 8.73 17.01 32.75
C ASN A 122 9.81 16.84 31.66
N SER A 123 11.10 16.72 32.05
CA SER A 123 12.20 16.45 31.13
C SER A 123 12.07 15.04 30.52
N LEU A 124 11.73 14.04 31.32
CA LEU A 124 11.46 12.67 30.84
C LEU A 124 10.24 12.65 29.90
N ASN A 125 9.18 13.38 30.24
CA ASN A 125 8.02 13.53 29.35
C ASN A 125 8.40 14.19 28.04
N ALA A 126 9.19 15.26 28.05
CA ALA A 126 9.66 15.94 26.84
C ALA A 126 10.47 14.98 25.93
N ALA A 127 11.40 14.20 26.52
CA ALA A 127 12.16 13.19 25.78
C ALA A 127 11.24 12.11 25.16
N SER A 128 10.23 11.66 25.89
CA SER A 128 9.24 10.69 25.38
C SER A 128 8.42 11.27 24.22
N GLN A 129 7.94 12.52 24.33
CA GLN A 129 7.19 13.16 23.25
C GLN A 129 8.07 13.44 22.03
N GLN A 130 9.35 13.75 22.22
CA GLN A 130 10.30 13.89 21.12
C GLN A 130 10.49 12.55 20.38
N ALA A 131 10.69 11.46 21.12
CA ALA A 131 10.79 10.13 20.52
C ALA A 131 9.53 9.75 19.73
N ASN A 132 8.33 10.08 20.24
CA ASN A 132 7.07 9.88 19.53
C ASN A 132 6.97 10.69 18.24
N SER A 133 7.46 11.93 18.26
CA SER A 133 7.53 12.80 17.07
C SER A 133 8.46 12.23 16.01
N ASP A 134 9.64 11.75 16.41
CA ASP A 134 10.64 11.14 15.51
C ASP A 134 10.13 9.82 14.93
N TYR A 135 9.42 9.03 15.74
CA TYR A 135 8.75 7.82 15.25
C TYR A 135 7.66 8.13 14.21
N ALA A 136 6.81 9.12 14.47
CA ALA A 136 5.80 9.53 13.50
C ALA A 136 6.40 10.07 12.20
N LYS A 137 7.53 10.79 12.27
CA LYS A 137 8.29 11.23 11.11
C LYS A 137 8.85 10.06 10.31
N SER A 138 9.39 9.06 10.99
CA SER A 138 9.93 7.85 10.36
C SER A 138 8.86 7.05 9.61
N LYS A 139 7.64 6.96 10.15
CA LYS A 139 6.49 6.34 9.44
C LYS A 139 6.23 7.00 8.09
N ILE A 140 6.25 8.34 8.02
CA ILE A 140 6.04 9.07 6.76
C ILE A 140 7.18 8.76 5.78
N MET A 141 8.43 8.74 6.25
CA MET A 141 9.58 8.45 5.40
C MET A 141 9.50 7.04 4.80
N ILE A 142 9.20 6.03 5.63
CA ILE A 142 9.06 4.64 5.17
C ILE A 142 7.93 4.52 4.15
N ASN A 143 6.77 5.13 4.41
CA ASN A 143 5.64 5.08 3.49
C ASN A 143 5.94 5.73 2.12
N ASN A 144 6.84 6.72 2.07
CA ASN A 144 7.26 7.37 0.83
C ASN A 144 8.38 6.61 0.08
N ILE A 145 9.15 5.76 0.75
CA ILE A 145 10.22 4.95 0.13
C ILE A 145 9.64 3.71 -0.56
N VAL A 146 8.55 3.17 -0.03
CA VAL A 146 7.93 1.93 -0.53
C VAL A 146 7.05 2.17 -1.78
N LYS A 147 6.89 3.40 -2.22
CA LYS A 147 6.17 3.79 -3.45
C LYS A 147 7.11 3.98 -4.63
#